data_554262c1e1e14717a73ea25d9f15a57f
#
_entry.id   554262c1e1e14717a73ea25d9f15a57f
#
_cell.length_a   1.000
_cell.length_b   1.000
_cell.length_c   1.000
_cell.angle_alpha   90.00
_cell.angle_beta   90.00
_cell.angle_gamma   90.00
#
_symmetry.space_group_name_H-M   'P 1'
#
loop_
_entity.id
_entity.type
_entity.pdbx_description
1 polymer ?
#
loop_
_entity_poly.entity_id
_entity_poly.type
_entity_poly.pdbx_seq_one_letter_code
_entity_poly.pdbx_strand_id
1 'polypeptide(L)'
;MKRSRILCLVLVLCLLLAGCGNAAKNSENAEQENQTVQSQMETDDTAGENESAADAQEAVKDNTEDGQVIHTAGADVSLSDLSYQTSDNNAPVVFFTSDISSEGLIAIYQALDWKPTGKVAVKVSTGESERSNYLRGDLIADLVQSLDGTIVECMTAYGGNRAEIAKAKQAAEDHGFTAFADFDLLDEEGEIEIPFDGGARINRAIVGSHIDDYDYYLILSHFKGHSMAGLGGGIKNVAIGMSSRSGKVYVHSAGTRTTGNIMHNNQDAWLEALPETVKAVSDYLGEGRMVYISVMNRLSVDCDCDGNPAEPDMHDIGILASFDPVALDQACVDFVYAAPDGGSLIQRMESRNGIHAIEHGEEIGLGSRSYRLEIIDE
;
A
#
# COMPACT_ATOMS: atom_id res chain seq x y z
N MET A 1 33.45 56.50 -30.71
CA MET A 1 32.36 55.55 -30.50
C MET A 1 32.85 54.09 -30.51
N LYS A 2 33.75 53.65 -29.64
CA LYS A 2 34.29 52.27 -29.59
C LYS A 2 34.64 51.83 -28.17
N ARG A 3 34.07 52.40 -27.10
CA ARG A 3 34.40 52.02 -25.68
C ARG A 3 33.23 51.53 -24.85
N SER A 4 32.02 51.32 -25.46
CA SER A 4 30.81 50.94 -24.69
C SER A 4 30.35 49.47 -24.85
N ARG A 5 31.07 48.65 -25.63
CA ARG A 5 30.64 47.23 -25.88
C ARG A 5 31.43 46.18 -25.08
N ILE A 6 32.50 46.55 -24.36
CA ILE A 6 33.31 45.57 -23.59
C ILE A 6 32.82 45.45 -22.15
N LEU A 7 32.06 46.40 -21.62
CA LEU A 7 31.61 46.38 -20.24
C LEU A 7 30.38 45.49 -20.00
N CYS A 8 29.60 45.21 -21.04
CA CYS A 8 28.42 44.33 -20.91
C CYS A 8 28.76 42.82 -20.94
N LEU A 9 29.91 42.43 -21.50
CA LEU A 9 30.26 41.00 -21.60
C LEU A 9 30.83 40.40 -20.31
N VAL A 10 31.43 41.24 -19.46
CA VAL A 10 32.01 40.80 -18.18
C VAL A 10 30.93 40.65 -17.10
N LEU A 11 29.84 41.39 -17.16
CA LEU A 11 28.73 41.28 -16.19
C LEU A 11 27.85 40.03 -16.41
N VAL A 12 27.73 39.54 -17.65
CA VAL A 12 26.93 38.33 -17.95
C VAL A 12 27.68 37.04 -17.56
N LEU A 13 29.02 37.05 -17.59
CA LEU A 13 29.84 35.89 -17.23
C LEU A 13 29.91 35.69 -15.72
N CYS A 14 29.79 36.74 -14.91
CA CYS A 14 29.76 36.63 -13.43
C CYS A 14 28.41 36.13 -12.87
N LEU A 15 27.30 36.28 -13.62
CA LEU A 15 25.98 35.76 -13.21
C LEU A 15 25.78 34.28 -13.51
N LEU A 16 26.55 33.72 -14.46
CA LEU A 16 26.49 32.28 -14.81
C LEU A 16 27.30 31.40 -13.86
N LEU A 17 28.22 31.93 -13.08
CA LEU A 17 29.03 31.18 -12.11
C LEU A 17 28.44 31.16 -10.69
N ALA A 18 27.41 31.98 -10.40
CA ALA A 18 26.73 32.00 -9.12
C ALA A 18 25.52 31.04 -9.05
N GLY A 19 25.06 30.51 -10.18
CA GLY A 19 23.90 29.61 -10.26
C GLY A 19 24.19 28.11 -10.01
N CYS A 20 25.46 27.70 -10.16
CA CYS A 20 25.82 26.26 -10.00
C CYS A 20 26.17 25.86 -8.56
N GLY A 21 26.25 26.80 -7.62
CA GLY A 21 26.61 26.51 -6.23
C GLY A 21 25.42 26.13 -5.33
N ASN A 22 24.19 26.47 -5.74
CA ASN A 22 23.00 26.22 -4.90
C ASN A 22 22.28 24.89 -5.22
N ALA A 23 22.47 24.34 -6.40
CA ALA A 23 21.85 23.05 -6.76
C ALA A 23 22.52 21.86 -6.04
N ALA A 24 23.83 21.91 -5.86
CA ALA A 24 24.55 20.84 -5.15
C ALA A 24 24.31 20.83 -3.64
N LYS A 25 24.03 21.99 -3.02
CA LYS A 25 23.73 22.06 -1.58
C LYS A 25 22.30 21.60 -1.25
N ASN A 26 21.36 21.72 -2.19
CA ASN A 26 19.99 21.24 -1.97
C ASN A 26 19.86 19.72 -2.14
N SER A 27 20.71 19.06 -2.93
CA SER A 27 20.73 17.61 -3.04
C SER A 27 21.35 16.93 -1.81
N GLU A 28 22.42 17.50 -1.25
CA GLU A 28 23.02 16.99 -0.01
C GLU A 28 22.10 17.15 1.21
N ASN A 29 21.32 18.23 1.28
CA ASN A 29 20.35 18.40 2.36
C ASN A 29 19.12 17.48 2.23
N ALA A 30 18.70 17.14 1.02
CA ALA A 30 17.58 16.20 0.82
C ALA A 30 17.98 14.75 1.17
N GLU A 31 19.23 14.35 0.85
CA GLU A 31 19.77 13.04 1.25
C GLU A 31 20.02 12.94 2.76
N GLN A 32 20.43 14.03 3.41
CA GLN A 32 20.64 14.07 4.84
C GLN A 32 19.31 14.06 5.63
N GLU A 33 18.27 14.74 5.15
CA GLU A 33 16.94 14.67 5.76
C GLU A 33 16.31 13.28 5.59
N ASN A 34 16.51 12.61 4.46
CA ASN A 34 15.97 11.26 4.24
C ASN A 34 16.68 10.23 5.14
N GLN A 35 17.99 10.32 5.30
CA GLN A 35 18.73 9.46 6.23
C GLN A 35 18.34 9.72 7.70
N THR A 36 18.02 10.96 8.06
CA THR A 36 17.58 11.30 9.42
C THR A 36 16.18 10.76 9.70
N VAL A 37 15.28 10.79 8.72
CA VAL A 37 13.93 10.21 8.86
C VAL A 37 14.00 8.68 8.98
N GLN A 38 14.82 8.01 8.18
CA GLN A 38 15.04 6.57 8.29
C GLN A 38 15.71 6.18 9.62
N SER A 39 16.75 6.92 10.05
CA SER A 39 17.42 6.62 11.33
C SER A 39 16.55 6.90 12.55
N GLN A 40 15.57 7.80 12.46
CA GLN A 40 14.59 8.03 13.53
C GLN A 40 13.53 6.93 13.58
N MET A 41 13.21 6.29 12.45
CA MET A 41 12.32 5.12 12.40
C MET A 41 12.97 3.89 13.04
N GLU A 42 14.29 3.74 12.94
CA GLU A 42 15.03 2.59 13.51
C GLU A 42 15.31 2.73 15.02
N THR A 43 15.32 3.94 15.60
CA THR A 43 15.68 4.15 17.00
C THR A 43 14.50 4.13 17.98
N ASP A 44 13.26 4.08 17.49
CA ASP A 44 12.05 4.04 18.35
C ASP A 44 11.65 2.61 18.77
N ASP A 45 12.41 1.60 18.34
CA ASP A 45 12.19 0.18 18.70
C ASP A 45 12.65 -0.21 20.14
N THR A 46 13.06 0.75 20.96
CA THR A 46 13.46 0.47 22.33
C THR A 46 12.73 1.35 23.33
N ALA A 47 11.52 1.04 23.67
CA ALA A 47 10.91 1.23 24.99
C ALA A 47 9.38 1.22 24.94
N GLY A 48 8.81 0.17 25.41
CA GLY A 48 7.36 0.10 25.67
C GLY A 48 6.98 -1.31 26.12
N GLU A 49 7.45 -1.72 27.29
CA GLU A 49 6.77 -2.79 28.02
C GLU A 49 5.38 -2.27 28.37
N ASN A 50 4.36 -2.68 27.66
CA ASN A 50 2.97 -2.54 28.08
C ASN A 50 2.37 -3.93 28.28
N GLU A 51 2.23 -4.27 29.54
CA GLU A 51 1.28 -5.30 29.97
C GLU A 51 -0.13 -4.86 29.56
N SER A 52 -0.79 -5.67 28.80
CA SER A 52 -2.23 -5.92 28.66
C SER A 52 -2.72 -5.97 27.20
N ALA A 53 -2.62 -7.13 26.62
CA ALA A 53 -3.48 -7.51 25.50
C ALA A 53 -3.78 -9.02 25.58
N ALA A 54 -4.30 -9.45 26.71
CA ALA A 54 -4.67 -10.85 26.95
C ALA A 54 -6.18 -11.07 27.16
N ASP A 55 -7.05 -10.20 26.62
CA ASP A 55 -8.50 -10.30 26.86
C ASP A 55 -9.39 -9.99 25.63
N ALA A 56 -8.97 -10.34 24.43
CA ALA A 56 -9.80 -10.20 23.24
C ALA A 56 -9.80 -11.44 22.33
N GLN A 57 -9.76 -12.64 22.89
CA GLN A 57 -9.92 -13.90 22.16
C GLN A 57 -11.08 -14.73 22.70
N GLU A 58 -12.30 -14.24 22.56
CA GLU A 58 -13.49 -15.07 22.44
C GLU A 58 -14.15 -14.79 21.09
N ALA A 59 -13.51 -15.18 19.99
CA ALA A 59 -14.15 -15.30 18.71
C ALA A 59 -14.89 -16.65 18.64
N VAL A 60 -16.10 -16.57 18.20
CA VAL A 60 -17.05 -17.66 18.01
C VAL A 60 -16.39 -18.81 17.25
N LYS A 61 -16.11 -19.93 17.93
CA LYS A 61 -15.79 -21.20 17.28
C LYS A 61 -17.08 -21.81 16.78
N ASP A 62 -17.40 -21.61 15.54
CA ASP A 62 -18.40 -22.44 14.85
C ASP A 62 -17.71 -23.68 14.30
N ASN A 63 -18.33 -24.85 14.51
CA ASN A 63 -17.80 -26.17 14.18
C ASN A 63 -17.73 -26.37 12.68
N THR A 64 -16.58 -26.10 12.04
CA THR A 64 -16.32 -26.49 10.67
C THR A 64 -15.07 -27.37 10.59
N GLU A 65 -15.25 -28.55 10.04
CA GLU A 65 -14.31 -29.56 9.60
C GLU A 65 -12.88 -29.46 10.17
N ASP A 66 -12.69 -29.99 11.39
CA ASP A 66 -11.39 -30.26 11.99
C ASP A 66 -10.54 -31.08 11.00
N GLY A 67 -9.54 -30.45 10.36
CA GLY A 67 -8.50 -31.14 9.61
C GLY A 67 -8.34 -30.75 8.12
N GLN A 68 -9.05 -29.76 7.59
CA GLN A 68 -8.76 -29.31 6.22
C GLN A 68 -7.41 -28.58 6.16
N VAL A 69 -6.51 -29.12 5.34
CA VAL A 69 -5.18 -28.54 5.07
C VAL A 69 -5.27 -27.64 3.85
N ILE A 70 -4.69 -26.46 3.96
CA ILE A 70 -4.51 -25.51 2.87
C ILE A 70 -3.04 -25.61 2.44
N HIS A 71 -2.82 -25.96 1.18
CA HIS A 71 -1.50 -25.94 0.58
C HIS A 71 -1.16 -24.51 0.16
N THR A 72 -0.15 -23.92 0.80
CA THR A 72 0.40 -22.62 0.40
C THR A 72 1.59 -22.80 -0.53
N ALA A 73 2.13 -21.72 -1.08
CA ALA A 73 3.32 -21.77 -1.94
C ALA A 73 4.57 -22.32 -1.20
N GLY A 74 4.60 -22.26 0.13
CA GLY A 74 5.76 -22.68 0.94
C GLY A 74 5.47 -23.79 1.94
N ALA A 75 4.49 -23.62 2.81
CA ALA A 75 4.18 -24.58 3.87
C ALA A 75 2.67 -24.70 4.09
N ASP A 76 2.22 -25.89 4.42
CA ASP A 76 0.81 -26.16 4.69
C ASP A 76 0.36 -25.47 5.98
N VAL A 77 -0.87 -24.94 5.98
CA VAL A 77 -1.56 -24.42 7.16
C VAL A 77 -2.89 -25.13 7.36
N SER A 78 -3.41 -25.17 8.57
CA SER A 78 -4.73 -25.71 8.84
C SER A 78 -5.80 -24.61 8.66
N LEU A 79 -6.93 -24.96 8.02
CA LEU A 79 -8.07 -24.05 7.94
C LEU A 79 -8.53 -23.56 9.30
N SER A 80 -8.44 -24.42 10.34
CA SER A 80 -8.79 -24.09 11.72
C SER A 80 -7.86 -23.06 12.38
N ASP A 81 -6.68 -22.82 11.80
CA ASP A 81 -5.73 -21.83 12.31
C ASP A 81 -5.99 -20.42 11.76
N LEU A 82 -6.90 -20.30 10.77
CA LEU A 82 -7.36 -19.01 10.25
C LEU A 82 -8.49 -18.47 11.15
N SER A 83 -8.16 -17.56 12.05
CA SER A 83 -8.99 -17.16 13.19
C SER A 83 -10.33 -16.51 12.81
N TYR A 84 -10.40 -15.86 11.66
CA TYR A 84 -11.60 -15.14 11.18
C TYR A 84 -12.30 -15.83 10.02
N GLN A 85 -11.79 -16.99 9.58
CA GLN A 85 -12.48 -17.81 8.59
C GLN A 85 -13.78 -18.39 9.15
N THR A 86 -14.85 -18.37 8.38
CA THR A 86 -16.18 -18.86 8.76
C THR A 86 -16.87 -19.57 7.62
N SER A 87 -17.83 -20.43 7.94
CA SER A 87 -18.75 -21.05 6.98
C SER A 87 -20.04 -20.24 6.75
N ASP A 88 -20.18 -19.05 7.34
CA ASP A 88 -21.37 -18.20 7.13
C ASP A 88 -21.44 -17.75 5.66
N ASN A 89 -22.51 -18.14 4.98
CA ASN A 89 -22.75 -17.76 3.58
C ASN A 89 -22.97 -16.25 3.36
N ASN A 90 -23.20 -15.48 4.42
CA ASN A 90 -23.31 -14.03 4.33
C ASN A 90 -21.97 -13.31 4.49
N ALA A 91 -20.93 -14.01 4.94
CA ALA A 91 -19.60 -13.43 5.04
C ALA A 91 -19.00 -13.15 3.64
N PRO A 92 -18.23 -12.06 3.48
CA PRO A 92 -17.55 -11.79 2.22
C PRO A 92 -16.63 -12.96 1.83
N VAL A 93 -16.53 -13.20 0.53
CA VAL A 93 -15.64 -14.23 -0.01
C VAL A 93 -14.25 -13.67 -0.15
N VAL A 94 -13.27 -14.45 0.30
CA VAL A 94 -11.86 -14.28 -0.04
C VAL A 94 -11.43 -15.50 -0.85
N PHE A 95 -11.07 -15.28 -2.10
CA PHE A 95 -10.49 -16.31 -2.95
C PHE A 95 -9.01 -16.48 -2.61
N PHE A 96 -8.49 -17.69 -2.74
CA PHE A 96 -7.09 -18.04 -2.50
C PHE A 96 -6.55 -18.98 -3.56
N THR A 97 -5.31 -18.74 -4.00
CA THR A 97 -4.49 -19.69 -4.75
C THR A 97 -3.06 -19.69 -4.22
N SER A 98 -2.44 -20.87 -4.17
CA SER A 98 -1.01 -21.03 -3.88
C SER A 98 -0.10 -20.72 -5.07
N ASP A 99 -0.67 -20.65 -6.28
CA ASP A 99 0.07 -20.39 -7.52
C ASP A 99 0.43 -18.90 -7.66
N ILE A 100 1.68 -18.56 -7.31
CA ILE A 100 2.24 -17.20 -7.49
C ILE A 100 2.89 -17.09 -8.86
N SER A 101 2.10 -17.27 -9.90
CA SER A 101 2.48 -17.05 -11.30
C SER A 101 1.55 -16.05 -11.98
N SER A 102 1.88 -15.63 -13.21
CA SER A 102 0.99 -14.82 -14.03
C SER A 102 -0.34 -15.52 -14.28
N GLU A 103 -0.31 -16.84 -14.50
CA GLU A 103 -1.48 -17.69 -14.68
C GLU A 103 -2.34 -17.75 -13.40
N GLY A 104 -1.72 -17.95 -12.23
CA GLY A 104 -2.42 -17.95 -10.93
C GLY A 104 -3.05 -16.58 -10.62
N LEU A 105 -2.36 -15.49 -10.95
CA LEU A 105 -2.90 -14.15 -10.80
C LEU A 105 -4.12 -13.89 -11.71
N ILE A 106 -4.10 -14.40 -12.94
CA ILE A 106 -5.25 -14.32 -13.85
C ILE A 106 -6.38 -15.21 -13.35
N ALA A 107 -6.08 -16.44 -12.87
CA ALA A 107 -7.10 -17.35 -12.37
C ALA A 107 -7.86 -16.77 -11.18
N ILE A 108 -7.16 -16.18 -10.21
CA ILE A 108 -7.81 -15.58 -9.05
C ILE A 108 -8.60 -14.31 -9.40
N TYR A 109 -8.13 -13.52 -10.36
CA TYR A 109 -8.90 -12.41 -10.91
C TYR A 109 -10.20 -12.92 -11.57
N GLN A 110 -10.14 -14.02 -12.32
CA GLN A 110 -11.33 -14.61 -12.96
C GLN A 110 -12.33 -15.14 -11.93
N ALA A 111 -11.86 -15.66 -10.79
CA ALA A 111 -12.71 -16.15 -9.71
C ALA A 111 -13.57 -15.02 -9.08
N LEU A 112 -13.12 -13.78 -9.11
CA LEU A 112 -13.91 -12.62 -8.68
C LEU A 112 -15.12 -12.35 -9.56
N ASP A 113 -15.19 -12.86 -10.79
CA ASP A 113 -16.21 -12.55 -11.80
C ASP A 113 -16.44 -11.02 -11.99
N TRP A 114 -15.43 -10.21 -11.71
CA TRP A 114 -15.48 -8.76 -11.89
C TRP A 114 -15.31 -8.39 -13.36
N LYS A 115 -16.22 -7.59 -13.90
CA LYS A 115 -16.27 -7.24 -15.33
C LYS A 115 -16.34 -5.73 -15.52
N PRO A 116 -15.21 -5.04 -15.45
CA PRO A 116 -15.17 -3.61 -15.70
C PRO A 116 -15.55 -3.32 -17.17
N THR A 117 -16.31 -2.24 -17.38
CA THR A 117 -16.82 -1.85 -18.71
C THR A 117 -16.29 -0.48 -19.17
N GLY A 118 -15.30 0.05 -18.48
CA GLY A 118 -14.68 1.35 -18.75
C GLY A 118 -13.18 1.32 -18.57
N LYS A 119 -12.59 2.47 -18.32
CA LYS A 119 -11.15 2.61 -18.07
C LYS A 119 -10.79 2.01 -16.71
N VAL A 120 -9.78 1.18 -16.68
CA VAL A 120 -9.30 0.49 -15.47
C VAL A 120 -7.98 1.09 -15.00
N ALA A 121 -7.95 1.58 -13.78
CA ALA A 121 -6.73 1.89 -13.06
C ALA A 121 -6.27 0.66 -12.28
N VAL A 122 -4.99 0.28 -12.43
CA VAL A 122 -4.36 -0.77 -11.62
C VAL A 122 -3.42 -0.09 -10.61
N LYS A 123 -3.85 -0.05 -9.35
CA LYS A 123 -3.07 0.59 -8.28
C LYS A 123 -2.04 -0.36 -7.72
N VAL A 124 -0.80 -0.06 -7.95
CA VAL A 124 0.36 -0.80 -7.42
C VAL A 124 1.27 0.12 -6.61
N SER A 125 2.24 -0.45 -5.88
CA SER A 125 3.42 0.25 -5.39
C SER A 125 4.56 0.02 -6.36
N THR A 126 5.09 1.07 -6.97
CA THR A 126 6.18 0.93 -7.97
C THR A 126 7.55 0.68 -7.35
N GLY A 127 7.68 0.75 -6.02
CA GLY A 127 8.95 0.54 -5.32
C GLY A 127 9.84 1.78 -5.29
N GLU A 128 10.68 1.91 -4.25
CA GLU A 128 11.59 3.04 -4.09
C GLU A 128 12.91 2.84 -4.84
N SER A 129 13.36 1.60 -4.96
CA SER A 129 14.57 1.21 -5.70
C SER A 129 14.40 -0.16 -6.36
N GLU A 130 15.35 -0.55 -7.21
CA GLU A 130 15.40 -1.90 -7.79
C GLU A 130 15.49 -3.02 -6.73
N ARG A 131 15.97 -2.71 -5.52
CA ARG A 131 16.07 -3.65 -4.39
C ARG A 131 14.77 -3.80 -3.61
N SER A 132 13.86 -2.84 -3.72
CA SER A 132 12.54 -2.92 -3.08
C SER A 132 11.78 -4.16 -3.55
N ASN A 133 10.94 -4.72 -2.67
CA ASN A 133 10.23 -5.98 -2.94
C ASN A 133 8.94 -5.83 -3.74
N TYR A 134 8.76 -4.72 -4.50
CA TYR A 134 7.56 -4.48 -5.30
C TYR A 134 7.23 -5.64 -6.27
N LEU A 135 5.96 -5.74 -6.66
CA LEU A 135 5.48 -6.74 -7.63
C LEU A 135 6.15 -6.54 -8.99
N ARG A 136 6.76 -7.59 -9.51
CA ARG A 136 7.53 -7.55 -10.76
C ARG A 136 6.62 -7.66 -11.98
N GLY A 137 7.08 -7.08 -13.10
CA GLY A 137 6.32 -7.06 -14.33
C GLY A 137 6.01 -8.46 -14.89
N ASP A 138 6.90 -9.42 -14.74
CA ASP A 138 6.70 -10.82 -15.16
C ASP A 138 5.52 -11.50 -14.45
N LEU A 139 5.17 -11.06 -13.25
CA LEU A 139 4.00 -11.55 -12.53
C LEU A 139 2.71 -10.85 -12.95
N ILE A 140 2.74 -9.52 -13.14
CA ILE A 140 1.51 -8.73 -13.23
C ILE A 140 1.13 -8.27 -14.65
N ALA A 141 2.06 -8.33 -15.60
CA ALA A 141 1.88 -7.73 -16.92
C ALA A 141 0.67 -8.30 -17.68
N ASP A 142 0.50 -9.62 -17.69
CA ASP A 142 -0.57 -10.26 -18.44
C ASP A 142 -1.96 -9.88 -17.90
N LEU A 143 -2.11 -9.78 -16.57
CA LEU A 143 -3.35 -9.31 -15.97
C LEU A 143 -3.63 -7.85 -16.34
N VAL A 144 -2.65 -6.97 -16.19
CA VAL A 144 -2.79 -5.54 -16.52
C VAL A 144 -3.16 -5.35 -17.98
N GLN A 145 -2.48 -6.06 -18.90
CA GLN A 145 -2.77 -6.01 -20.34
C GLN A 145 -4.15 -6.58 -20.68
N SER A 146 -4.58 -7.66 -20.00
CA SER A 146 -5.90 -8.25 -20.23
C SER A 146 -7.05 -7.30 -19.89
N LEU A 147 -6.78 -6.32 -19.02
CA LEU A 147 -7.73 -5.28 -18.60
C LEU A 147 -7.64 -3.99 -19.43
N ASP A 148 -6.70 -3.88 -20.38
CA ASP A 148 -6.28 -2.61 -20.97
C ASP A 148 -6.04 -1.55 -19.87
N GLY A 149 -5.38 -1.99 -18.79
CA GLY A 149 -5.25 -1.26 -17.55
C GLY A 149 -4.09 -0.27 -17.56
N THR A 150 -4.28 0.88 -16.95
CA THR A 150 -3.22 1.86 -16.67
C THR A 150 -2.68 1.64 -15.26
N ILE A 151 -1.37 1.52 -15.11
CA ILE A 151 -0.72 1.50 -13.79
C ILE A 151 -0.82 2.90 -13.18
N VAL A 152 -1.34 2.99 -11.96
CA VAL A 152 -1.50 4.27 -11.27
C VAL A 152 -0.81 4.30 -9.91
N GLU A 153 -0.27 5.48 -9.56
CA GLU A 153 0.30 5.79 -8.25
C GLU A 153 0.16 7.29 -7.94
N CYS A 154 0.54 7.72 -6.72
CA CYS A 154 0.74 9.11 -6.35
C CYS A 154 2.16 9.33 -5.84
N MET A 155 2.66 10.56 -5.99
CA MET A 155 3.97 10.98 -5.46
C MET A 155 4.06 10.76 -3.94
N THR A 156 5.28 10.52 -3.44
CA THR A 156 5.53 10.40 -2.01
C THR A 156 5.55 11.77 -1.32
N ALA A 157 5.21 11.80 -0.02
CA ALA A 157 5.24 13.00 0.81
C ALA A 157 6.59 13.18 1.55
N TYR A 158 7.52 12.26 1.37
CA TYR A 158 8.90 12.30 1.84
C TYR A 158 9.87 12.43 0.65
N GLY A 159 11.16 12.59 0.89
CA GLY A 159 12.18 12.58 -0.17
C GLY A 159 12.30 11.22 -0.86
N GLY A 160 13.18 11.10 -1.87
CA GLY A 160 13.43 9.86 -2.58
C GLY A 160 13.06 9.91 -4.06
N ASN A 161 13.03 8.73 -4.68
CA ASN A 161 12.88 8.61 -6.14
C ASN A 161 11.45 8.87 -6.63
N ARG A 162 10.45 8.91 -5.75
CA ARG A 162 9.04 9.16 -6.11
C ARG A 162 8.50 10.47 -5.56
N ALA A 163 9.40 11.39 -5.11
CA ALA A 163 9.00 12.67 -4.52
C ALA A 163 8.70 13.78 -5.54
N GLU A 164 9.09 13.58 -6.80
CA GLU A 164 8.93 14.54 -7.89
C GLU A 164 8.38 13.80 -9.13
N ILE A 165 7.52 14.46 -9.91
CA ILE A 165 6.87 13.88 -11.10
C ILE A 165 7.87 13.18 -12.01
N ALA A 166 8.94 13.88 -12.41
CA ALA A 166 9.91 13.33 -13.36
C ALA A 166 10.64 12.11 -12.79
N LYS A 167 10.98 12.12 -11.50
CA LYS A 167 11.63 11.00 -10.83
C LYS A 167 10.69 9.81 -10.63
N ALA A 168 9.43 10.06 -10.28
CA ALA A 168 8.45 9.00 -10.11
C ALA A 168 8.16 8.27 -11.44
N LYS A 169 8.05 9.02 -12.55
CA LYS A 169 7.94 8.45 -13.90
C LYS A 169 9.19 7.66 -14.29
N GLN A 170 10.38 8.19 -13.98
CA GLN A 170 11.62 7.47 -14.24
C GLN A 170 11.73 6.19 -13.41
N ALA A 171 11.34 6.21 -12.13
CA ALA A 171 11.31 4.99 -11.30
C ALA A 171 10.35 3.93 -11.86
N ALA A 172 9.19 4.32 -12.37
CA ALA A 172 8.26 3.40 -13.03
C ALA A 172 8.87 2.79 -14.32
N GLU A 173 9.61 3.58 -15.09
CA GLU A 173 10.35 3.11 -16.28
C GLU A 173 11.50 2.18 -15.90
N ASP A 174 12.35 2.58 -14.96
CA ASP A 174 13.52 1.80 -14.50
C ASP A 174 13.08 0.44 -13.92
N HIS A 175 11.91 0.40 -13.27
CA HIS A 175 11.35 -0.82 -12.70
C HIS A 175 10.51 -1.63 -13.71
N GLY A 176 10.42 -1.17 -14.97
CA GLY A 176 9.86 -1.92 -16.08
C GLY A 176 8.34 -1.84 -16.25
N PHE A 177 7.63 -1.02 -15.46
CA PHE A 177 6.17 -0.90 -15.56
C PHE A 177 5.70 -0.34 -16.90
N THR A 178 6.42 0.65 -17.45
CA THR A 178 6.09 1.27 -18.74
C THR A 178 6.37 0.39 -19.96
N ALA A 179 7.00 -0.77 -19.76
CA ALA A 179 7.25 -1.73 -20.83
C ALA A 179 5.98 -2.51 -21.24
N PHE A 180 4.96 -2.57 -20.36
CA PHE A 180 3.77 -3.39 -20.60
C PHE A 180 2.44 -2.64 -20.39
N ALA A 181 2.46 -1.44 -19.80
CA ALA A 181 1.25 -0.65 -19.57
C ALA A 181 1.56 0.85 -19.58
N ASP A 182 0.55 1.68 -19.79
CA ASP A 182 0.62 3.11 -19.51
C ASP A 182 0.78 3.34 -17.99
N PHE A 183 1.47 4.43 -17.64
CA PHE A 183 1.71 4.82 -16.24
C PHE A 183 1.21 6.24 -16.01
N ASP A 184 0.38 6.41 -14.97
CA ASP A 184 -0.18 7.70 -14.59
C ASP A 184 0.07 8.00 -13.10
N LEU A 185 0.48 9.24 -12.82
CA LEU A 185 0.53 9.80 -11.47
C LEU A 185 -0.77 10.53 -11.20
N LEU A 186 -1.66 9.94 -10.40
CA LEU A 186 -2.99 10.49 -10.10
C LEU A 186 -2.95 11.93 -9.57
N ASP A 187 -1.85 12.33 -8.92
CA ASP A 187 -1.66 13.68 -8.36
C ASP A 187 -0.72 14.58 -9.20
N GLU A 188 -0.45 14.25 -10.47
CA GLU A 188 0.42 15.06 -11.35
C GLU A 188 -0.16 16.44 -11.61
N GLU A 189 -1.46 16.53 -11.88
CA GLU A 189 -2.16 17.78 -12.19
C GLU A 189 -2.84 18.42 -10.97
N GLY A 190 -2.72 17.81 -9.80
CA GLY A 190 -3.28 18.33 -8.55
C GLY A 190 -4.05 17.31 -7.75
N GLU A 191 -4.94 17.81 -6.90
CA GLU A 191 -5.67 16.99 -5.94
C GLU A 191 -7.13 17.41 -5.82
N ILE A 192 -7.99 16.48 -5.41
CA ILE A 192 -9.36 16.76 -5.02
C ILE A 192 -9.61 16.36 -3.58
N GLU A 193 -10.57 17.02 -2.94
CA GLU A 193 -11.05 16.66 -1.60
C GLU A 193 -12.38 15.92 -1.72
N ILE A 194 -12.44 14.71 -1.20
CA ILE A 194 -13.63 13.87 -1.12
C ILE A 194 -14.16 14.00 0.31
N PRO A 195 -15.31 14.66 0.55
CA PRO A 195 -15.89 14.77 1.87
C PRO A 195 -16.20 13.39 2.49
N PHE A 196 -15.99 13.27 3.80
CA PHE A 196 -16.29 12.05 4.54
C PHE A 196 -16.96 12.41 5.86
N ASP A 197 -18.24 12.02 5.98
CA ASP A 197 -19.03 12.24 7.17
C ASP A 197 -18.97 11.02 8.09
N GLY A 198 -18.73 11.25 9.38
CA GLY A 198 -18.71 10.18 10.39
C GLY A 198 -17.34 9.62 10.72
N GLY A 199 -16.26 10.12 10.14
CA GLY A 199 -14.91 9.73 10.53
C GLY A 199 -14.54 10.25 11.92
N ALA A 200 -13.85 9.42 12.70
CA ALA A 200 -13.32 9.81 14.00
C ALA A 200 -12.04 10.65 13.88
N ARG A 201 -11.32 10.49 12.76
CA ARG A 201 -9.99 11.09 12.53
C ARG A 201 -9.95 12.02 11.35
N ILE A 202 -10.62 11.69 10.25
CA ILE A 202 -10.65 12.53 9.06
C ILE A 202 -12.09 12.95 8.72
N ASN A 203 -12.24 14.10 8.08
CA ASN A 203 -13.53 14.57 7.54
C ASN A 203 -13.53 14.63 6.01
N ARG A 204 -12.44 14.25 5.38
CA ARG A 204 -12.28 14.12 3.93
C ARG A 204 -11.09 13.24 3.57
N ALA A 205 -11.12 12.62 2.40
CA ALA A 205 -9.90 12.12 1.75
C ALA A 205 -9.37 13.20 0.79
N ILE A 206 -8.04 13.30 0.65
CA ILE A 206 -7.37 14.21 -0.29
C ILE A 206 -6.56 13.35 -1.25
N VAL A 207 -7.07 13.16 -2.46
CA VAL A 207 -6.56 12.21 -3.45
C VAL A 207 -6.09 12.92 -4.72
N GLY A 208 -5.33 12.20 -5.56
CA GLY A 208 -4.93 12.74 -6.86
C GLY A 208 -6.13 13.08 -7.74
N SER A 209 -6.05 14.20 -8.49
CA SER A 209 -7.17 14.69 -9.33
C SER A 209 -7.55 13.74 -10.46
N HIS A 210 -6.63 12.90 -10.95
CA HIS A 210 -6.91 11.93 -12.01
C HIS A 210 -7.76 10.73 -11.53
N ILE A 211 -8.18 10.70 -10.27
CA ILE A 211 -9.12 9.67 -9.79
C ILE A 211 -10.42 9.65 -10.62
N ASP A 212 -10.83 10.77 -11.18
CA ASP A 212 -12.03 10.88 -12.01
C ASP A 212 -11.83 10.44 -13.47
N ASP A 213 -10.59 10.15 -13.88
CA ASP A 213 -10.26 9.72 -15.25
C ASP A 213 -10.50 8.22 -15.47
N TYR A 214 -10.76 7.46 -14.39
CA TYR A 214 -10.95 6.02 -14.40
C TYR A 214 -12.32 5.63 -13.86
N ASP A 215 -12.90 4.61 -14.50
CA ASP A 215 -14.22 4.09 -14.11
C ASP A 215 -14.11 2.99 -13.04
N TYR A 216 -12.98 2.25 -13.03
CA TYR A 216 -12.78 1.05 -12.21
C TYR A 216 -11.36 1.00 -11.67
N TYR A 217 -11.19 0.41 -10.48
CA TYR A 217 -9.91 0.31 -9.79
C TYR A 217 -9.62 -1.13 -9.36
N LEU A 218 -8.57 -1.72 -9.89
CA LEU A 218 -7.94 -2.92 -9.35
C LEU A 218 -6.84 -2.51 -8.37
N ILE A 219 -7.04 -2.77 -7.09
CA ILE A 219 -6.05 -2.52 -6.04
C ILE A 219 -5.18 -3.76 -5.93
N LEU A 220 -4.07 -3.76 -6.66
CA LEU A 220 -3.12 -4.87 -6.70
C LEU A 220 -1.99 -4.61 -5.72
N SER A 221 -2.03 -5.31 -4.59
CA SER A 221 -1.17 -5.07 -3.45
C SER A 221 -0.12 -6.17 -3.32
N HIS A 222 1.10 -5.80 -3.00
CA HIS A 222 2.07 -6.68 -2.39
C HIS A 222 1.82 -6.64 -0.87
N PHE A 223 1.46 -7.76 -0.25
CA PHE A 223 1.29 -7.85 1.20
C PHE A 223 2.65 -8.03 1.88
N LYS A 224 2.93 -7.30 2.95
CA LYS A 224 4.23 -7.30 3.64
C LYS A 224 4.15 -6.55 4.97
N GLY A 225 5.25 -6.54 5.71
CA GLY A 225 5.43 -5.65 6.87
C GLY A 225 5.53 -4.17 6.48
N HIS A 226 5.44 -3.32 7.49
CA HIS A 226 5.66 -1.88 7.33
C HIS A 226 6.16 -1.26 8.62
N SER A 227 7.22 -0.46 8.54
CA SER A 227 7.90 0.14 9.71
C SER A 227 7.01 1.02 10.58
N MET A 228 6.01 1.70 10.02
CA MET A 228 5.06 2.54 10.76
C MET A 228 3.71 1.84 10.97
N ALA A 229 3.10 1.23 9.94
CA ALA A 229 1.75 0.66 10.03
C ALA A 229 1.70 -0.77 10.55
N GLY A 230 2.84 -1.41 10.75
CA GLY A 230 2.91 -2.84 11.06
C GLY A 230 2.76 -3.72 9.83
N LEU A 231 1.76 -3.48 9.01
CA LEU A 231 1.52 -4.18 7.75
C LEU A 231 1.19 -3.24 6.60
N GLY A 232 1.32 -3.73 5.39
CA GLY A 232 0.90 -3.08 4.15
C GLY A 232 0.13 -4.05 3.29
N GLY A 233 -1.17 -3.80 3.11
CA GLY A 233 -2.11 -4.57 2.31
C GLY A 233 -3.01 -3.66 1.48
N GLY A 234 -4.22 -4.12 1.16
CA GLY A 234 -5.19 -3.40 0.34
C GLY A 234 -5.62 -2.07 0.94
N ILE A 235 -5.93 -2.05 2.24
CA ILE A 235 -6.32 -0.84 2.97
C ILE A 235 -5.23 0.24 2.82
N LYS A 236 -3.97 -0.10 3.12
CA LYS A 236 -2.89 0.88 3.04
C LYS A 236 -2.57 1.29 1.60
N ASN A 237 -2.70 0.38 0.63
CA ASN A 237 -2.45 0.67 -0.78
C ASN A 237 -3.42 1.73 -1.32
N VAL A 238 -4.68 1.72 -0.91
CA VAL A 238 -5.63 2.80 -1.21
C VAL A 238 -5.34 4.04 -0.37
N ALA A 239 -5.36 3.92 0.97
CA ALA A 239 -5.32 5.05 1.89
C ALA A 239 -4.11 5.97 1.67
N ILE A 240 -2.93 5.38 1.45
CA ILE A 240 -1.70 6.12 1.19
C ILE A 240 -1.40 6.19 -0.30
N GLY A 241 -1.61 5.10 -1.03
CA GLY A 241 -1.23 5.01 -2.44
C GLY A 241 -2.04 5.91 -3.38
N MET A 242 -3.33 6.17 -3.09
CA MET A 242 -4.18 7.07 -3.87
C MET A 242 -4.26 8.50 -3.29
N SER A 243 -3.81 8.70 -2.06
CA SER A 243 -3.70 10.04 -1.48
C SER A 243 -2.65 10.87 -2.21
N SER A 244 -2.96 12.13 -2.49
CA SER A 244 -1.99 13.12 -2.97
C SER A 244 -0.89 13.36 -1.93
N ARG A 245 0.10 14.16 -2.28
CA ARG A 245 1.17 14.51 -1.33
C ARG A 245 0.63 15.15 -0.05
N SER A 246 -0.30 16.09 -0.15
CA SER A 246 -0.95 16.73 1.02
C SER A 246 -1.88 15.74 1.74
N GLY A 247 -2.55 14.88 0.99
CA GLY A 247 -3.40 13.81 1.51
C GLY A 247 -2.62 12.80 2.36
N LYS A 248 -1.43 12.39 1.91
CA LYS A 248 -0.55 11.53 2.70
C LYS A 248 -0.21 12.17 4.06
N VAL A 249 0.15 13.47 4.07
CA VAL A 249 0.40 14.19 5.33
C VAL A 249 -0.86 14.26 6.19
N TYR A 250 -2.04 14.47 5.56
CA TYR A 250 -3.31 14.53 6.26
C TYR A 250 -3.67 13.21 6.94
N VAL A 251 -3.56 12.09 6.22
CA VAL A 251 -3.80 10.74 6.77
C VAL A 251 -2.79 10.44 7.88
N HIS A 252 -1.48 10.62 7.64
CA HIS A 252 -0.45 10.38 8.65
C HIS A 252 -0.60 11.23 9.91
N SER A 253 -1.19 12.40 9.81
CA SER A 253 -1.45 13.26 10.95
C SER A 253 -2.83 13.06 11.59
N ALA A 254 -3.55 11.99 11.21
CA ALA A 254 -4.92 11.76 11.65
C ALA A 254 -5.82 13.00 11.47
N GLY A 255 -5.81 13.59 10.28
CA GLY A 255 -6.68 14.71 9.91
C GLY A 255 -6.27 16.08 10.43
N THR A 256 -5.10 16.23 11.07
CA THR A 256 -4.77 17.50 11.75
C THR A 256 -3.99 18.50 10.89
N ARG A 257 -3.31 18.06 9.82
CA ARG A 257 -2.49 18.92 8.95
C ARG A 257 -2.34 18.36 7.54
N THR A 258 -2.08 19.22 6.57
CA THR A 258 -1.88 18.86 5.15
C THR A 258 -0.47 19.20 4.66
N THR A 259 0.38 19.73 5.53
CA THR A 259 1.75 20.15 5.19
C THR A 259 2.72 19.72 6.29
N GLY A 260 4.01 19.63 5.95
CA GLY A 260 5.07 19.21 6.87
C GLY A 260 5.49 17.76 6.60
N ASN A 261 6.05 17.10 7.62
CA ASN A 261 6.50 15.72 7.52
C ASN A 261 5.35 14.71 7.72
N ILE A 262 5.60 13.44 7.44
CA ILE A 262 4.62 12.34 7.60
C ILE A 262 4.67 11.69 8.99
N MET A 263 5.43 12.23 9.94
CA MET A 263 5.50 11.66 11.28
C MET A 263 4.18 11.90 12.03
N HIS A 264 3.66 10.85 12.66
CA HIS A 264 2.47 10.92 13.50
C HIS A 264 2.85 11.00 14.99
N ASN A 265 1.93 11.49 15.80
CA ASN A 265 2.12 11.60 17.25
C ASN A 265 1.23 10.62 18.04
N ASN A 266 0.35 9.91 17.36
CA ASN A 266 -0.56 8.92 17.93
C ASN A 266 -0.72 7.78 16.92
N GLN A 267 -0.24 6.60 17.29
CA GLN A 267 -0.22 5.42 16.43
C GLN A 267 -1.64 4.99 16.05
N ASP A 268 -2.53 4.82 17.03
CA ASP A 268 -3.87 4.32 16.78
C ASP A 268 -4.70 5.30 15.95
N ALA A 269 -4.62 6.59 16.27
CA ALA A 269 -5.32 7.61 15.49
C ALA A 269 -4.87 7.65 14.01
N TRP A 270 -3.59 7.40 13.75
CA TRP A 270 -3.10 7.29 12.38
C TRP A 270 -3.61 6.02 11.70
N LEU A 271 -3.58 4.87 12.40
CA LEU A 271 -4.10 3.61 11.88
C LEU A 271 -5.60 3.69 11.56
N GLU A 272 -6.39 4.38 12.38
CA GLU A 272 -7.82 4.61 12.14
C GLU A 272 -8.07 5.51 10.91
N ALA A 273 -7.21 6.49 10.65
CA ALA A 273 -7.32 7.33 9.46
C ALA A 273 -7.14 6.56 8.14
N LEU A 274 -6.48 5.39 8.15
CA LEU A 274 -6.29 4.57 6.96
C LEU A 274 -7.63 4.03 6.43
N PRO A 275 -8.41 3.22 7.17
CA PRO A 275 -9.68 2.70 6.69
C PRO A 275 -10.73 3.79 6.48
N GLU A 276 -10.71 4.89 7.25
CA GLU A 276 -11.58 6.05 6.99
C GLU A 276 -11.30 6.65 5.60
N THR A 277 -10.04 6.73 5.18
CA THR A 277 -9.67 7.20 3.84
C THR A 277 -10.17 6.24 2.77
N VAL A 278 -9.99 4.91 2.98
CA VAL A 278 -10.49 3.90 2.04
C VAL A 278 -12.01 4.00 1.89
N LYS A 279 -12.72 4.14 3.01
CA LYS A 279 -14.19 4.27 3.00
C LYS A 279 -14.64 5.50 2.23
N ALA A 280 -14.00 6.65 2.46
CA ALA A 280 -14.29 7.88 1.71
C ALA A 280 -14.10 7.68 0.20
N VAL A 281 -13.00 7.07 -0.21
CA VAL A 281 -12.71 6.78 -1.63
C VAL A 281 -13.69 5.76 -2.21
N SER A 282 -13.98 4.67 -1.49
CA SER A 282 -14.91 3.63 -1.96
C SER A 282 -16.34 4.16 -2.12
N ASP A 283 -16.81 4.96 -1.16
CA ASP A 283 -18.15 5.57 -1.21
C ASP A 283 -18.25 6.57 -2.37
N TYR A 284 -17.16 7.32 -2.66
CA TYR A 284 -17.07 8.25 -3.77
C TYR A 284 -17.14 7.56 -5.14
N LEU A 285 -16.34 6.50 -5.31
CA LEU A 285 -16.28 5.75 -6.57
C LEU A 285 -17.55 4.94 -6.81
N GLY A 286 -18.16 4.43 -5.74
CA GLY A 286 -19.40 3.66 -5.78
C GLY A 286 -19.19 2.15 -5.75
N GLU A 287 -20.26 1.44 -5.44
CA GLU A 287 -20.28 -0.02 -5.28
C GLU A 287 -19.80 -0.75 -6.54
N GLY A 288 -18.97 -1.78 -6.36
CA GLY A 288 -18.44 -2.61 -7.44
C GLY A 288 -17.35 -1.95 -8.31
N ARG A 289 -16.97 -0.71 -8.02
CA ARG A 289 -15.94 0.01 -8.78
C ARG A 289 -14.51 -0.34 -8.34
N MET A 290 -14.36 -0.91 -7.15
CA MET A 290 -13.06 -1.32 -6.61
C MET A 290 -13.05 -2.81 -6.34
N VAL A 291 -11.92 -3.45 -6.63
CA VAL A 291 -11.64 -4.84 -6.29
C VAL A 291 -10.20 -4.95 -5.80
N TYR A 292 -9.92 -5.89 -4.93
CA TYR A 292 -8.65 -6.00 -4.23
C TYR A 292 -8.02 -7.36 -4.47
N ILE A 293 -6.72 -7.35 -4.81
CA ILE A 293 -5.87 -8.55 -4.88
C ILE A 293 -4.62 -8.28 -4.05
N SER A 294 -4.26 -9.21 -3.19
CA SER A 294 -3.03 -9.18 -2.38
C SER A 294 -2.14 -10.36 -2.73
N VAL A 295 -0.93 -10.08 -3.19
CA VAL A 295 0.10 -11.08 -3.45
C VAL A 295 0.99 -11.20 -2.22
N MET A 296 1.05 -12.40 -1.64
CA MET A 296 1.81 -12.74 -0.46
C MET A 296 3.07 -13.51 -0.83
N ASN A 297 3.98 -12.82 -1.51
CA ASN A 297 5.31 -13.30 -1.87
C ASN A 297 6.39 -12.37 -1.33
N ARG A 298 7.62 -12.89 -1.16
CA ARG A 298 8.75 -12.08 -0.67
C ARG A 298 8.37 -11.29 0.57
N LEU A 299 7.78 -11.97 1.54
CA LEU A 299 7.18 -11.41 2.75
C LEU A 299 8.25 -10.87 3.69
N SER A 300 8.66 -9.61 3.49
CA SER A 300 9.61 -8.88 4.32
C SER A 300 8.88 -8.13 5.45
N VAL A 301 9.59 -7.86 6.54
CA VAL A 301 9.14 -6.95 7.60
C VAL A 301 9.09 -5.49 7.13
N ASP A 302 9.73 -5.16 6.00
CA ASP A 302 9.81 -3.83 5.43
C ASP A 302 8.96 -3.71 4.15
N CYS A 303 8.60 -2.50 3.81
CA CYS A 303 7.68 -2.22 2.69
C CYS A 303 8.44 -1.82 1.42
N ASP A 304 7.75 -1.85 0.26
CA ASP A 304 8.29 -1.44 -1.04
C ASP A 304 8.73 0.03 -1.08
N CYS A 305 8.36 0.83 -0.08
CA CYS A 305 8.83 2.20 0.09
C CYS A 305 10.22 2.29 0.72
N ASP A 306 10.79 1.16 1.17
CA ASP A 306 12.19 1.06 1.58
C ASP A 306 13.05 0.74 0.37
N GLY A 307 14.10 1.53 0.14
CA GLY A 307 15.06 1.31 -0.95
C GLY A 307 16.08 0.19 -0.67
N ASN A 308 16.10 -0.33 0.56
CA ASN A 308 16.96 -1.43 0.97
C ASN A 308 16.30 -2.27 2.08
N PRO A 309 15.15 -2.91 1.76
CA PRO A 309 14.38 -3.66 2.73
C PRO A 309 15.17 -4.86 3.27
N ALA A 310 14.79 -5.32 4.46
CA ALA A 310 15.26 -6.60 4.99
C ALA A 310 14.89 -7.74 4.02
N GLU A 311 15.79 -8.73 3.91
CA GLU A 311 15.48 -9.95 3.17
C GLU A 311 14.29 -10.67 3.85
N PRO A 312 13.34 -11.20 3.06
CA PRO A 312 12.26 -12.02 3.59
C PRO A 312 12.82 -13.23 4.36
N ASP A 313 12.28 -13.47 5.54
CA ASP A 313 12.61 -14.64 6.37
C ASP A 313 11.41 -15.57 6.59
N MET A 314 10.32 -15.29 5.90
CA MET A 314 9.11 -16.08 5.83
C MET A 314 8.91 -16.59 4.40
N HIS A 315 8.40 -17.82 4.25
CA HIS A 315 8.06 -18.39 2.94
C HIS A 315 6.88 -17.64 2.29
N ASP A 316 6.76 -17.78 0.97
CA ASP A 316 5.64 -17.25 0.21
C ASP A 316 4.35 -18.03 0.51
N ILE A 317 3.21 -17.35 0.53
CA ILE A 317 1.90 -17.93 0.88
C ILE A 317 1.06 -18.20 -0.36
N GLY A 318 0.82 -17.19 -1.20
CA GLY A 318 -0.09 -17.29 -2.33
C GLY A 318 -0.65 -15.92 -2.75
N ILE A 319 -1.77 -15.96 -3.46
CA ILE A 319 -2.49 -14.78 -3.90
C ILE A 319 -3.92 -14.85 -3.35
N LEU A 320 -4.39 -13.74 -2.78
CA LEU A 320 -5.74 -13.62 -2.26
C LEU A 320 -6.50 -12.50 -3.00
N ALA A 321 -7.81 -12.66 -3.15
CA ALA A 321 -8.65 -11.66 -3.80
C ALA A 321 -10.03 -11.54 -3.15
N SER A 322 -10.56 -10.30 -3.06
CA SER A 322 -11.89 -10.03 -2.52
C SER A 322 -12.42 -8.68 -3.02
N PHE A 323 -13.73 -8.48 -2.93
CA PHE A 323 -14.35 -7.15 -3.02
C PHE A 323 -14.26 -6.37 -1.71
N ASP A 324 -14.06 -7.08 -0.59
CA ASP A 324 -13.99 -6.51 0.76
C ASP A 324 -12.53 -6.36 1.19
N PRO A 325 -12.01 -5.11 1.36
CA PRO A 325 -10.62 -4.89 1.74
C PRO A 325 -10.30 -5.28 3.18
N VAL A 326 -11.30 -5.27 4.08
CA VAL A 326 -11.13 -5.67 5.48
C VAL A 326 -10.99 -7.18 5.57
N ALA A 327 -11.86 -7.93 4.90
CA ALA A 327 -11.80 -9.38 4.79
C ALA A 327 -10.50 -9.85 4.15
N LEU A 328 -10.06 -9.17 3.07
CA LEU A 328 -8.83 -9.51 2.39
C LEU A 328 -7.59 -9.31 3.28
N ASP A 329 -7.46 -8.13 3.89
CA ASP A 329 -6.30 -7.85 4.73
C ASP A 329 -6.32 -8.72 6.00
N GLN A 330 -7.51 -9.02 6.57
CA GLN A 330 -7.65 -9.96 7.67
C GLN A 330 -7.23 -11.39 7.29
N ALA A 331 -7.66 -11.87 6.12
CA ALA A 331 -7.24 -13.19 5.63
C ALA A 331 -5.72 -13.28 5.44
N CYS A 332 -5.10 -12.24 4.88
CA CYS A 332 -3.64 -12.18 4.78
C CYS A 332 -2.96 -12.26 6.16
N VAL A 333 -3.49 -11.56 7.15
CA VAL A 333 -2.99 -11.60 8.53
C VAL A 333 -3.15 -13.01 9.12
N ASP A 334 -4.31 -13.64 8.97
CA ASP A 334 -4.56 -14.99 9.47
C ASP A 334 -3.55 -16.00 8.89
N PHE A 335 -3.25 -15.93 7.60
CA PHE A 335 -2.22 -16.76 6.97
C PHE A 335 -0.82 -16.53 7.56
N VAL A 336 -0.45 -15.28 7.86
CA VAL A 336 0.83 -14.98 8.52
C VAL A 336 0.88 -15.58 9.93
N TYR A 337 -0.21 -15.49 10.70
CA TYR A 337 -0.28 -16.05 12.06
C TYR A 337 -0.30 -17.58 12.05
N ALA A 338 -0.88 -18.21 11.03
CA ALA A 338 -0.91 -19.65 10.87
C ALA A 338 0.43 -20.22 10.37
N ALA A 339 1.26 -19.41 9.74
CA ALA A 339 2.52 -19.86 9.15
C ALA A 339 3.57 -20.19 10.22
N PRO A 340 4.33 -21.29 10.06
CA PRO A 340 5.31 -21.74 11.05
C PRO A 340 6.52 -20.82 11.18
N ASP A 341 6.79 -19.97 10.21
CA ASP A 341 7.91 -19.04 10.13
C ASP A 341 7.49 -17.56 10.08
N GLY A 342 6.22 -17.24 10.38
CA GLY A 342 5.67 -15.89 10.39
C GLY A 342 6.17 -14.96 11.50
N GLY A 343 7.03 -15.45 12.41
CA GLY A 343 7.34 -14.79 13.69
C GLY A 343 7.85 -13.35 13.58
N SER A 344 8.76 -13.03 12.63
CA SER A 344 9.29 -11.67 12.48
C SER A 344 8.23 -10.70 11.95
N LEU A 345 7.40 -11.16 11.01
CA LEU A 345 6.31 -10.36 10.46
C LEU A 345 5.19 -10.14 11.49
N ILE A 346 4.85 -11.16 12.30
CA ILE A 346 3.94 -11.05 13.44
C ILE A 346 4.46 -9.99 14.40
N GLN A 347 5.73 -10.08 14.82
CA GLN A 347 6.33 -9.09 15.70
C GLN A 347 6.27 -7.68 15.13
N ARG A 348 6.50 -7.50 13.81
CA ARG A 348 6.37 -6.20 13.15
C ARG A 348 4.94 -5.69 13.25
N MET A 349 3.93 -6.50 12.96
CA MET A 349 2.52 -6.14 13.03
C MET A 349 2.12 -5.74 14.46
N GLU A 350 2.47 -6.55 15.44
CA GLU A 350 2.14 -6.32 16.86
C GLU A 350 2.85 -5.09 17.44
N SER A 351 4.15 -4.91 17.14
CA SER A 351 4.92 -3.76 17.64
C SER A 351 4.38 -2.40 17.17
N ARG A 352 3.56 -2.39 16.14
CA ARG A 352 2.95 -1.20 15.56
C ARG A 352 1.42 -1.18 15.72
N ASN A 353 0.84 -2.11 16.47
CA ASN A 353 -0.61 -2.25 16.59
C ASN A 353 -1.31 -2.34 15.22
N GLY A 354 -0.66 -3.01 14.24
CA GLY A 354 -1.06 -2.92 12.82
C GLY A 354 -2.46 -3.45 12.53
N ILE A 355 -2.94 -4.41 13.33
CA ILE A 355 -4.29 -5.00 13.22
C ILE A 355 -5.38 -3.97 13.48
N HIS A 356 -5.11 -2.95 14.29
CA HIS A 356 -6.07 -1.90 14.66
C HIS A 356 -6.67 -1.18 13.43
N ALA A 357 -5.93 -1.05 12.34
CA ALA A 357 -6.47 -0.50 11.10
C ALA A 357 -7.58 -1.37 10.48
N ILE A 358 -7.44 -2.70 10.57
CA ILE A 358 -8.43 -3.67 10.09
C ILE A 358 -9.66 -3.66 11.03
N GLU A 359 -9.44 -3.63 12.35
CA GLU A 359 -10.48 -3.54 13.37
C GLU A 359 -11.35 -2.30 13.18
N HIS A 360 -10.70 -1.15 13.04
CA HIS A 360 -11.41 0.11 12.80
C HIS A 360 -12.14 0.11 11.45
N GLY A 361 -11.59 -0.57 10.43
CA GLY A 361 -12.25 -0.76 9.14
C GLY A 361 -13.60 -1.48 9.28
N GLU A 362 -13.67 -2.52 10.11
CA GLU A 362 -14.93 -3.20 10.44
C GLU A 362 -15.87 -2.29 11.24
N GLU A 363 -15.37 -1.61 12.27
CA GLU A 363 -16.18 -0.72 13.11
C GLU A 363 -16.91 0.38 12.31
N ILE A 364 -16.27 0.95 11.31
CA ILE A 364 -16.85 2.00 10.46
C ILE A 364 -17.67 1.45 9.28
N GLY A 365 -17.80 0.13 9.18
CA GLY A 365 -18.55 -0.53 8.10
C GLY A 365 -17.88 -0.40 6.72
N LEU A 366 -16.54 -0.41 6.65
CA LEU A 366 -15.81 -0.53 5.40
C LEU A 366 -15.90 -1.97 4.86
N GLY A 367 -15.92 -2.96 5.73
CA GLY A 367 -16.01 -4.38 5.42
C GLY A 367 -16.17 -5.22 6.67
N SER A 368 -15.88 -6.51 6.58
CA SER A 368 -15.95 -7.48 7.68
C SER A 368 -14.63 -8.21 7.87
N ARG A 369 -14.23 -8.39 9.12
CA ARG A 369 -13.07 -9.25 9.45
C ARG A 369 -13.39 -10.73 9.26
N SER A 370 -14.65 -11.15 9.51
CA SER A 370 -15.07 -12.51 9.22
C SER A 370 -15.23 -12.71 7.72
N TYR A 371 -14.64 -13.79 7.19
CA TYR A 371 -14.65 -14.08 5.77
C TYR A 371 -14.83 -15.58 5.49
N ARG A 372 -15.32 -15.90 4.31
CA ARG A 372 -15.40 -17.26 3.79
C ARG A 372 -14.26 -17.46 2.77
N LEU A 373 -13.37 -18.41 3.07
CA LEU A 373 -12.26 -18.73 2.16
C LEU A 373 -12.73 -19.69 1.06
N GLU A 374 -12.44 -19.33 -0.19
CA GLU A 374 -12.63 -20.20 -1.36
C GLU A 374 -11.27 -20.44 -2.04
N ILE A 375 -10.79 -21.69 -1.96
CA ILE A 375 -9.55 -22.14 -2.59
C ILE A 375 -9.87 -22.49 -4.04
N ILE A 376 -9.12 -21.90 -5.00
CA ILE A 376 -9.33 -22.12 -6.43
C ILE A 376 -8.32 -23.09 -7.04
N ASP A 377 -7.35 -23.57 -6.27
CA ASP A 377 -6.39 -24.59 -6.70
C ASP A 377 -7.13 -25.93 -6.90
N GLU A 378 -6.75 -26.68 -7.98
CA GLU A 378 -7.32 -28.00 -8.29
C GLU A 378 -6.74 -29.14 -7.42
#